data_a8211834571821000973f0fe36f9aded
#
_entry.id   a8211834571821000973f0fe36f9aded
#
_cell.length_a   1.000
_cell.length_b   1.000
_cell.length_c   1.000
_cell.angle_alpha   90.00
_cell.angle_beta   90.00
_cell.angle_gamma   90.00
#
_symmetry.space_group_name_H-M   'P 1'
#
loop_
_entity.id
_entity.type
_entity.pdbx_description
1 polymer ?
#
loop_
_entity_poly.entity_id
_entity_poly.type
_entity_poly.pdbx_seq_one_letter_code
_entity_poly.pdbx_strand_id
1 'polypeptide(L)'
;MHLENINASYFRDGYDTWRNIGWAVLSSFKDKDAGWKLFDELSEKYDPVSHAKGIEHIREHFKEGRFTAGTIKYYSRESNAKNYFKINMKFKPRMWGNELEAAEDWLDLRQDTLTLNKSNMYLYEKNEWEVEEPDHSIIRRHLARDLLAFYGELCKSQHARVNELEADENVEKADRDAAEALWMNYVKKTNQIGNYNCLNNIYKSVKYILENQPELEFDEADIQNDYLHYKNGKLNLFTGEFSKRTIEDFIAHRINYNYVDAVSDEAMEAVKLIFKKFEPVEHLHKFIMQWIFYSLTGYTHEQKFVHFYGPMAENGKSTFMRILRICFPNYVAQIDNRVLCKAEQQRDKTIEAMAANRALRLAYTEELGSSSIDEGFVKEFVDAEPLEYKKMYGTKQIYRNKAKLTNCSNFELSADKDEGIIRRAIIYECKSKFIDKNSVYASEINWNGEDDWDNRVFKKDPQLTKKFEENDEYKIAVIKYIMEYRNKKLDTPDELITATKESFINNDDWLSTILEYFVITKKKDDMIAKSDVHEILEDLYGESKSKQAFNKRLKTYGIIYQGSKRCKTTDGHDEQGAYLGIKPKDFDSDESDEE
;
A
#
# COMPACT_ATOMS: atom_id res chain seq x y z
N MET A 1 -1.15 -37.05 16.47
CA MET A 1 -1.80 -37.35 15.16
C MET A 1 -1.61 -36.24 14.12
N HIS A 2 -2.16 -35.01 14.29
CA HIS A 2 -1.93 -33.93 13.30
C HIS A 2 -0.47 -33.49 13.27
N LEU A 3 0.18 -33.31 14.40
CA LEU A 3 1.58 -32.90 14.49
C LEU A 3 2.51 -33.94 13.82
N GLU A 4 2.27 -35.21 14.04
CA GLU A 4 3.01 -36.33 13.42
C GLU A 4 2.76 -36.45 11.90
N ASN A 5 1.67 -35.87 11.41
CA ASN A 5 1.34 -35.84 9.98
C ASN A 5 2.06 -34.72 9.22
N ILE A 6 2.74 -33.81 9.91
CA ILE A 6 3.49 -32.69 9.31
C ILE A 6 4.77 -33.21 8.67
N ASN A 7 5.06 -32.76 7.43
CA ASN A 7 6.26 -33.15 6.71
C ASN A 7 7.53 -32.58 7.37
N ALA A 8 8.62 -33.34 7.37
CA ALA A 8 9.92 -32.93 7.88
C ALA A 8 10.44 -31.60 7.31
N SER A 9 10.09 -31.26 6.07
CA SER A 9 10.48 -30.00 5.44
C SER A 9 10.01 -28.77 6.23
N TYR A 10 8.84 -28.83 6.88
CA TYR A 10 8.33 -27.72 7.70
C TYR A 10 9.11 -27.51 9.01
N PHE A 11 9.91 -28.49 9.42
CA PHE A 11 10.84 -28.39 10.54
C PHE A 11 12.24 -27.93 10.11
N ARG A 12 12.60 -28.02 8.81
CA ARG A 12 13.94 -27.75 8.26
C ARG A 12 14.00 -26.43 7.49
N ASP A 13 12.96 -26.10 6.72
CA ASP A 13 13.02 -25.09 5.65
C ASP A 13 12.72 -23.66 6.11
N GLY A 14 12.81 -23.36 7.40
CA GLY A 14 12.69 -21.99 7.91
C GLY A 14 12.35 -21.92 9.39
N TYR A 15 13.12 -21.10 10.10
CA TYR A 15 12.93 -20.83 11.53
C TYR A 15 11.50 -20.39 11.88
N ASP A 16 10.91 -19.51 11.08
CA ASP A 16 9.57 -18.98 11.34
C ASP A 16 8.49 -20.06 11.32
N THR A 17 8.52 -20.95 10.32
CA THR A 17 7.56 -22.07 10.23
C THR A 17 7.70 -23.01 11.41
N TRP A 18 8.93 -23.39 11.75
CA TRP A 18 9.24 -24.24 12.88
C TRP A 18 8.79 -23.62 14.21
N ARG A 19 9.14 -22.34 14.45
CA ARG A 19 8.69 -21.56 15.62
C ARG A 19 7.16 -21.53 15.71
N ASN A 20 6.47 -21.27 14.60
CA ASN A 20 5.01 -21.15 14.55
C ASN A 20 4.31 -22.47 14.91
N ILE A 21 4.88 -23.61 14.48
CA ILE A 21 4.40 -24.94 14.89
C ILE A 21 4.58 -25.12 16.40
N GLY A 22 5.75 -24.77 16.94
CA GLY A 22 6.04 -24.87 18.38
C GLY A 22 5.10 -23.98 19.21
N TRP A 23 4.85 -22.77 18.78
CA TRP A 23 3.92 -21.86 19.45
C TRP A 23 2.45 -22.32 19.34
N ALA A 24 2.07 -22.92 18.21
CA ALA A 24 0.75 -23.53 18.06
C ALA A 24 0.56 -24.72 19.02
N VAL A 25 1.61 -25.50 19.25
CA VAL A 25 1.60 -26.61 20.25
C VAL A 25 1.40 -26.04 21.66
N LEU A 26 2.17 -25.03 22.07
CA LEU A 26 2.05 -24.40 23.39
C LEU A 26 0.70 -23.71 23.61
N SER A 27 0.08 -23.18 22.56
CA SER A 27 -1.25 -22.55 22.64
C SER A 27 -2.40 -23.56 22.70
N SER A 28 -2.25 -24.73 22.07
CA SER A 28 -3.38 -25.63 21.77
C SER A 28 -3.48 -26.84 22.66
N PHE A 29 -2.38 -27.31 23.23
CA PHE A 29 -2.40 -28.49 24.08
C PHE A 29 -2.83 -28.11 25.50
N LYS A 30 -3.76 -28.91 26.07
CA LYS A 30 -4.18 -28.76 27.47
C LYS A 30 -3.01 -28.99 28.42
N ASP A 31 -2.23 -30.05 28.17
CA ASP A 31 -0.96 -30.32 28.82
C ASP A 31 0.15 -29.74 27.92
N LYS A 32 0.58 -28.56 28.25
CA LYS A 32 1.60 -27.83 27.48
C LYS A 32 2.94 -28.55 27.47
N ASP A 33 3.31 -29.21 28.56
CA ASP A 33 4.59 -29.94 28.66
C ASP A 33 4.58 -31.24 27.83
N ALA A 34 3.47 -31.97 27.83
CA ALA A 34 3.32 -33.15 26.96
C ALA A 34 3.32 -32.76 25.47
N GLY A 35 2.64 -31.67 25.12
CA GLY A 35 2.65 -31.14 23.75
C GLY A 35 4.04 -30.69 23.33
N TRP A 36 4.73 -29.96 24.20
CA TRP A 36 6.08 -29.49 23.97
C TRP A 36 7.08 -30.65 23.79
N LYS A 37 7.02 -31.67 24.64
CA LYS A 37 7.86 -32.85 24.54
C LYS A 37 7.71 -33.54 23.19
N LEU A 38 6.51 -33.68 22.68
CA LEU A 38 6.26 -34.24 21.35
C LEU A 38 6.85 -33.37 20.23
N PHE A 39 6.69 -32.05 20.33
CA PHE A 39 7.29 -31.11 19.36
C PHE A 39 8.82 -31.15 19.39
N ASP A 40 9.41 -31.22 20.59
CA ASP A 40 10.83 -31.33 20.83
C ASP A 40 11.42 -32.59 20.20
N GLU A 41 10.80 -33.76 20.46
CA GLU A 41 11.20 -35.06 19.86
C GLU A 41 11.13 -35.06 18.32
N LEU A 42 10.06 -34.44 17.76
CA LEU A 42 9.91 -34.34 16.30
C LEU A 42 10.93 -33.35 15.69
N SER A 43 11.21 -32.26 16.38
CA SER A 43 12.21 -31.26 15.96
C SER A 43 13.62 -31.86 15.94
N GLU A 44 14.01 -32.56 16.99
CA GLU A 44 15.30 -33.27 17.06
C GLU A 44 15.41 -34.32 15.97
N LYS A 45 14.36 -35.10 15.75
CA LYS A 45 14.30 -36.13 14.72
C LYS A 45 14.50 -35.59 13.31
N TYR A 46 13.88 -34.42 13.01
CA TYR A 46 13.83 -33.89 11.65
C TYR A 46 14.95 -32.90 11.33
N ASP A 47 15.39 -32.11 12.29
CA ASP A 47 16.51 -31.16 12.16
C ASP A 47 17.30 -31.01 13.47
N PRO A 48 18.19 -31.96 13.79
CA PRO A 48 18.93 -31.94 15.06
C PRO A 48 19.87 -30.73 15.20
N VAL A 49 20.31 -30.10 14.10
CA VAL A 49 21.23 -28.96 14.13
C VAL A 49 20.52 -27.68 14.54
N SER A 50 19.40 -27.40 13.92
CA SER A 50 18.57 -26.23 14.28
C SER A 50 17.92 -26.42 15.64
N HIS A 51 17.48 -27.64 15.96
CA HIS A 51 16.94 -28.01 17.27
C HIS A 51 17.91 -27.66 18.40
N ALA A 52 19.14 -28.16 18.35
CA ALA A 52 20.15 -27.90 19.40
C ALA A 52 20.48 -26.41 19.61
N LYS A 53 20.27 -25.58 18.57
CA LYS A 53 20.57 -24.14 18.63
C LYS A 53 19.41 -23.26 19.06
N GLY A 54 18.17 -23.69 18.85
CA GLY A 54 17.04 -22.77 18.93
C GLY A 54 15.80 -23.26 19.66
N ILE A 55 15.72 -24.53 20.11
CA ILE A 55 14.49 -25.07 20.70
C ILE A 55 14.08 -24.33 21.98
N GLU A 56 15.02 -24.02 22.88
CA GLU A 56 14.75 -23.28 24.10
C GLU A 56 14.31 -21.83 23.80
N HIS A 57 14.94 -21.21 22.80
CA HIS A 57 14.59 -19.86 22.38
C HIS A 57 13.14 -19.74 21.90
N ILE A 58 12.60 -20.76 21.20
CA ILE A 58 11.19 -20.81 20.80
C ILE A 58 10.28 -20.83 22.02
N ARG A 59 10.62 -21.60 23.05
CA ARG A 59 9.83 -21.74 24.28
C ARG A 59 9.87 -20.45 25.12
N GLU A 60 11.04 -19.84 25.28
CA GLU A 60 11.25 -18.62 26.06
C GLU A 60 10.54 -17.40 25.48
N HIS A 61 10.46 -17.32 24.14
CA HIS A 61 9.86 -16.19 23.43
C HIS A 61 8.40 -16.44 23.00
N PHE A 62 7.76 -17.44 23.58
CA PHE A 62 6.38 -17.78 23.29
C PHE A 62 5.42 -16.59 23.46
N LYS A 63 4.59 -16.37 22.43
CA LYS A 63 3.51 -15.36 22.45
C LYS A 63 2.17 -16.06 22.28
N GLU A 64 1.33 -15.97 23.31
CA GLU A 64 -0.01 -16.57 23.31
C GLU A 64 -0.94 -15.87 22.31
N GLY A 65 -1.82 -16.65 21.67
CA GLY A 65 -3.00 -16.16 20.94
C GLY A 65 -2.87 -16.04 19.42
N ARG A 66 -1.66 -16.12 18.84
CA ARG A 66 -1.50 -16.02 17.37
C ARG A 66 -1.53 -17.35 16.64
N PHE A 67 -0.98 -18.39 17.26
CA PHE A 67 -0.85 -19.72 16.67
C PHE A 67 -1.71 -20.70 17.47
N THR A 68 -2.55 -21.45 16.79
CA THR A 68 -3.53 -22.32 17.41
C THR A 68 -3.51 -23.73 16.82
N ALA A 69 -4.42 -24.57 17.24
CA ALA A 69 -4.63 -25.89 16.64
C ALA A 69 -4.89 -25.81 15.11
N GLY A 70 -5.44 -24.69 14.62
CA GLY A 70 -5.61 -24.43 13.20
C GLY A 70 -4.30 -24.37 12.43
N THR A 71 -3.25 -23.79 13.01
CA THR A 71 -1.91 -23.78 12.42
C THR A 71 -1.36 -25.21 12.26
N ILE A 72 -1.51 -26.06 13.28
CA ILE A 72 -1.11 -27.47 13.20
C ILE A 72 -1.92 -28.22 12.15
N LYS A 73 -3.23 -27.99 12.12
CA LYS A 73 -4.15 -28.59 11.12
C LYS A 73 -3.78 -28.16 9.71
N TYR A 74 -3.45 -26.87 9.50
CA TYR A 74 -3.02 -26.36 8.21
C TYR A 74 -1.78 -27.08 7.70
N TYR A 75 -0.69 -27.12 8.47
CA TYR A 75 0.54 -27.81 8.03
C TYR A 75 0.34 -29.33 7.88
N SER A 76 -0.52 -29.94 8.71
CA SER A 76 -0.89 -31.34 8.57
C SER A 76 -1.60 -31.62 7.24
N ARG A 77 -2.52 -30.73 6.83
CA ARG A 77 -3.22 -30.84 5.54
C ARG A 77 -2.30 -30.63 4.34
N GLU A 78 -1.47 -29.57 4.38
CA GLU A 78 -0.49 -29.31 3.32
C GLU A 78 0.53 -30.44 3.14
N SER A 79 0.89 -31.10 4.23
CA SER A 79 1.82 -32.24 4.21
C SER A 79 1.21 -33.52 3.63
N ASN A 80 0.00 -33.87 4.05
CA ASN A 80 -0.70 -35.08 3.60
C ASN A 80 -2.22 -34.93 3.80
N ALA A 81 -2.89 -34.35 2.81
CA ALA A 81 -4.33 -34.10 2.84
C ALA A 81 -5.16 -35.37 3.06
N LYS A 82 -4.79 -36.50 2.43
CA LYS A 82 -5.52 -37.76 2.58
C LYS A 82 -5.49 -38.25 4.03
N ASN A 83 -4.34 -38.23 4.67
CA ASN A 83 -4.23 -38.64 6.08
C ASN A 83 -4.87 -37.60 7.01
N TYR A 84 -4.82 -36.32 6.67
CA TYR A 84 -5.51 -35.25 7.38
C TYR A 84 -7.03 -35.50 7.50
N PHE A 85 -7.70 -35.83 6.40
CA PHE A 85 -9.13 -36.13 6.43
C PHE A 85 -9.45 -37.39 7.24
N LYS A 86 -8.60 -38.42 7.16
CA LYS A 86 -8.74 -39.63 8.00
C LYS A 86 -8.60 -39.34 9.49
N ILE A 87 -7.67 -38.47 9.89
CA ILE A 87 -7.50 -38.06 11.28
C ILE A 87 -8.76 -37.33 11.75
N ASN A 88 -9.27 -36.35 11.00
CA ASN A 88 -10.48 -35.60 11.38
C ASN A 88 -11.71 -36.52 11.47
N MET A 89 -11.86 -37.46 10.53
CA MET A 89 -12.97 -38.45 10.57
C MET A 89 -13.00 -39.25 11.85
N LYS A 90 -11.83 -39.61 12.44
CA LYS A 90 -11.79 -40.34 13.72
C LYS A 90 -12.36 -39.54 14.88
N PHE A 91 -12.29 -38.22 14.83
CA PHE A 91 -12.85 -37.33 15.86
C PHE A 91 -14.33 -37.00 15.61
N LYS A 92 -14.79 -37.05 14.36
CA LYS A 92 -16.15 -36.69 13.97
C LYS A 92 -16.72 -37.73 12.97
N PRO A 93 -16.96 -38.98 13.43
CA PRO A 93 -17.33 -40.10 12.54
C PRO A 93 -18.84 -40.10 12.24
N ARG A 94 -19.39 -38.95 11.84
CA ARG A 94 -20.83 -38.82 11.51
C ARG A 94 -21.01 -38.10 10.15
N MET A 95 -22.09 -38.52 9.45
CA MET A 95 -22.56 -37.80 8.27
C MET A 95 -23.38 -36.57 8.69
N TRP A 96 -23.26 -35.49 7.93
CA TRP A 96 -24.05 -34.28 8.17
C TRP A 96 -25.57 -34.51 8.09
N GLY A 97 -26.31 -33.86 8.95
CA GLY A 97 -27.77 -33.88 8.98
C GLY A 97 -28.40 -32.80 8.11
N ASN A 98 -27.86 -31.59 8.16
CA ASN A 98 -28.31 -30.41 7.44
C ASN A 98 -27.11 -29.55 6.98
N GLU A 99 -27.36 -28.51 6.16
CA GLU A 99 -26.33 -27.66 5.57
C GLU A 99 -25.54 -26.85 6.61
N LEU A 100 -26.14 -26.52 7.76
CA LEU A 100 -25.45 -25.84 8.85
C LEU A 100 -24.38 -26.73 9.48
N GLU A 101 -24.69 -28.00 9.74
CA GLU A 101 -23.71 -28.97 10.26
C GLU A 101 -22.57 -29.22 9.27
N ALA A 102 -22.87 -29.26 7.97
CA ALA A 102 -21.83 -29.37 6.95
C ALA A 102 -20.93 -28.11 6.90
N ALA A 103 -21.49 -26.92 7.15
CA ALA A 103 -20.75 -25.68 7.27
C ALA A 103 -19.84 -25.68 8.49
N GLU A 104 -20.34 -26.12 9.65
CA GLU A 104 -19.54 -26.28 10.87
C GLU A 104 -18.39 -27.29 10.67
N ASP A 105 -18.68 -28.43 10.02
CA ASP A 105 -17.67 -29.43 9.72
C ASP A 105 -16.56 -28.86 8.82
N TRP A 106 -16.91 -28.05 7.82
CA TRP A 106 -15.90 -27.40 6.99
C TRP A 106 -15.11 -26.34 7.73
N LEU A 107 -15.73 -25.54 8.58
CA LEU A 107 -15.04 -24.57 9.44
C LEU A 107 -14.06 -25.25 10.40
N ASP A 108 -14.44 -26.41 10.98
CA ASP A 108 -13.51 -27.22 11.77
C ASP A 108 -12.31 -27.72 10.95
N LEU A 109 -12.55 -28.11 9.70
CA LEU A 109 -11.48 -28.51 8.77
C LEU A 109 -10.58 -27.35 8.35
N ARG A 110 -11.13 -26.13 8.34
CA ARG A 110 -10.45 -24.91 7.91
C ARG A 110 -10.11 -23.96 9.06
N GLN A 111 -10.11 -24.45 10.29
CA GLN A 111 -9.86 -23.65 11.49
C GLN A 111 -8.66 -22.70 11.26
N ASP A 112 -8.84 -21.41 11.53
CA ASP A 112 -7.89 -20.30 11.38
C ASP A 112 -7.42 -20.01 9.93
N THR A 113 -7.83 -20.83 8.95
CA THR A 113 -7.45 -20.62 7.53
C THR A 113 -8.60 -20.08 6.68
N LEU A 114 -9.72 -19.74 7.30
CA LEU A 114 -10.89 -19.15 6.67
C LEU A 114 -11.41 -18.03 7.57
N THR A 115 -11.65 -16.86 7.00
CA THR A 115 -12.19 -15.71 7.74
C THR A 115 -13.06 -14.84 6.84
N LEU A 116 -13.88 -14.01 7.48
CA LEU A 116 -14.67 -12.97 6.82
C LEU A 116 -14.10 -11.59 7.21
N ASN A 117 -13.88 -10.74 6.23
CA ASN A 117 -13.53 -9.34 6.47
C ASN A 117 -14.34 -8.44 5.52
N LYS A 118 -15.12 -7.52 6.08
CA LYS A 118 -15.95 -6.56 5.33
C LYS A 118 -16.78 -7.20 4.21
N SER A 119 -17.44 -8.31 4.52
CA SER A 119 -18.29 -9.10 3.63
C SER A 119 -17.58 -9.98 2.59
N ASN A 120 -16.26 -9.92 2.47
CA ASN A 120 -15.47 -10.82 1.63
C ASN A 120 -14.90 -11.96 2.46
N MET A 121 -14.98 -13.19 1.97
CA MET A 121 -14.30 -14.32 2.59
C MET A 121 -12.85 -14.39 2.08
N TYR A 122 -11.96 -14.78 2.98
CA TYR A 122 -10.54 -14.99 2.75
C TYR A 122 -10.19 -16.41 3.16
N LEU A 123 -9.53 -17.13 2.27
CA LEU A 123 -9.08 -18.50 2.49
C LEU A 123 -7.56 -18.58 2.38
N TYR A 124 -6.90 -19.12 3.41
CA TYR A 124 -5.47 -19.36 3.38
C TYR A 124 -5.16 -20.71 2.75
N GLU A 125 -4.45 -20.69 1.63
CA GLU A 125 -4.07 -21.87 0.86
C GLU A 125 -2.67 -21.65 0.25
N LYS A 126 -1.82 -22.65 0.24
CA LYS A 126 -0.47 -22.60 -0.36
C LYS A 126 0.37 -21.39 0.07
N ASN A 127 0.32 -21.05 1.35
CA ASN A 127 0.98 -19.89 1.97
C ASN A 127 0.48 -18.51 1.48
N GLU A 128 -0.77 -18.44 1.00
CA GLU A 128 -1.41 -17.23 0.52
C GLU A 128 -2.84 -17.12 1.02
N TRP A 129 -3.30 -15.88 1.28
CA TRP A 129 -4.68 -15.56 1.47
C TRP A 129 -5.34 -15.29 0.11
N GLU A 130 -6.24 -16.16 -0.30
CA GLU A 130 -7.07 -15.96 -1.50
C GLU A 130 -8.34 -15.20 -1.12
N VAL A 131 -8.59 -14.08 -1.80
CA VAL A 131 -9.82 -13.31 -1.63
C VAL A 131 -10.91 -13.91 -2.49
N GLU A 132 -12.11 -13.97 -1.96
CA GLU A 132 -13.29 -14.40 -2.69
C GLU A 132 -13.59 -13.48 -3.87
N GLU A 133 -13.77 -14.05 -5.06
CA GLU A 133 -14.24 -13.34 -6.24
C GLU A 133 -15.75 -13.08 -6.20
N PRO A 134 -16.28 -12.09 -6.96
CA PRO A 134 -17.71 -11.74 -6.94
C PRO A 134 -18.66 -12.90 -7.25
N ASP A 135 -18.22 -13.89 -8.02
CA ASP A 135 -19.00 -15.09 -8.37
C ASP A 135 -18.89 -16.21 -7.33
N HIS A 136 -18.10 -16.01 -6.29
CA HIS A 136 -17.86 -16.95 -5.18
C HIS A 136 -17.32 -18.33 -5.64
N SER A 137 -16.69 -18.39 -6.80
CA SER A 137 -16.27 -19.66 -7.42
C SER A 137 -15.13 -20.35 -6.67
N ILE A 138 -14.16 -19.58 -6.16
CA ILE A 138 -12.98 -20.10 -5.48
C ILE A 138 -13.37 -20.78 -4.18
N ILE A 139 -14.09 -20.10 -3.30
CA ILE A 139 -14.47 -20.60 -1.99
C ILE A 139 -15.38 -21.83 -2.14
N ARG A 140 -16.39 -21.78 -3.03
CA ARG A 140 -17.27 -22.93 -3.28
C ARG A 140 -16.53 -24.15 -3.81
N ARG A 141 -15.51 -23.97 -4.65
CA ARG A 141 -14.67 -25.07 -5.13
C ARG A 141 -13.89 -25.73 -4.01
N HIS A 142 -13.30 -24.94 -3.08
CA HIS A 142 -12.60 -25.47 -1.92
C HIS A 142 -13.57 -26.15 -0.94
N LEU A 143 -14.72 -25.56 -0.69
CA LEU A 143 -15.78 -26.13 0.14
C LEU A 143 -16.21 -27.52 -0.40
N ALA A 144 -16.54 -27.61 -1.68
CA ALA A 144 -16.92 -28.87 -2.31
C ALA A 144 -15.80 -29.92 -2.22
N ARG A 145 -14.58 -29.55 -2.59
CA ARG A 145 -13.41 -30.46 -2.59
C ARG A 145 -13.18 -31.05 -1.19
N ASP A 146 -13.17 -30.20 -0.17
CA ASP A 146 -12.83 -30.61 1.18
C ASP A 146 -13.92 -31.47 1.81
N LEU A 147 -15.20 -31.10 1.66
CA LEU A 147 -16.31 -31.88 2.19
C LEU A 147 -16.48 -33.22 1.46
N LEU A 148 -16.30 -33.25 0.13
CA LEU A 148 -16.32 -34.50 -0.64
C LEU A 148 -15.18 -35.43 -0.22
N ALA A 149 -13.98 -34.89 0.04
CA ALA A 149 -12.87 -35.68 0.54
C ALA A 149 -13.13 -36.23 1.95
N PHE A 150 -13.62 -35.37 2.86
CA PHE A 150 -13.91 -35.75 4.24
C PHE A 150 -15.00 -36.81 4.36
N TYR A 151 -16.19 -36.56 3.78
CA TYR A 151 -17.27 -37.52 3.81
C TYR A 151 -17.03 -38.74 2.93
N GLY A 152 -16.20 -38.61 1.88
CA GLY A 152 -15.76 -39.73 1.08
C GLY A 152 -14.94 -40.76 1.88
N GLU A 153 -14.10 -40.32 2.83
CA GLU A 153 -13.39 -41.23 3.74
C GLU A 153 -14.38 -41.92 4.72
N LEU A 154 -15.43 -41.22 5.16
CA LEU A 154 -16.51 -41.82 5.97
C LEU A 154 -17.29 -42.89 5.20
N CYS A 155 -17.63 -42.63 3.92
CA CYS A 155 -18.27 -43.62 3.06
C CYS A 155 -17.40 -44.87 2.88
N LYS A 156 -16.08 -44.71 2.68
CA LYS A 156 -15.13 -45.82 2.55
C LYS A 156 -15.04 -46.67 3.83
N SER A 157 -14.99 -45.99 4.98
CA SER A 157 -14.99 -46.69 6.29
C SER A 157 -16.27 -47.49 6.52
N GLN A 158 -17.44 -46.93 6.18
CA GLN A 158 -18.70 -47.62 6.29
C GLN A 158 -18.82 -48.79 5.29
N HIS A 159 -18.34 -48.61 4.06
CA HIS A 159 -18.28 -49.70 3.07
C HIS A 159 -17.37 -50.85 3.50
N ALA A 160 -16.23 -50.57 4.10
CA ALA A 160 -15.36 -51.60 4.67
C ALA A 160 -16.08 -52.41 5.75
N ARG A 161 -16.86 -51.70 6.61
CA ARG A 161 -17.68 -52.39 7.63
C ARG A 161 -18.78 -53.24 7.00
N VAL A 162 -19.44 -52.84 5.92
CA VAL A 162 -20.42 -53.68 5.19
C VAL A 162 -19.74 -54.95 4.72
N ASN A 163 -18.55 -54.85 4.05
CA ASN A 163 -17.82 -56.00 3.59
C ASN A 163 -17.37 -56.95 4.70
N GLU A 164 -16.97 -56.40 5.88
CA GLU A 164 -16.66 -57.22 7.08
C GLU A 164 -17.89 -58.00 7.58
N LEU A 165 -19.04 -57.35 7.65
CA LEU A 165 -20.27 -57.98 8.09
C LEU A 165 -20.82 -59.03 7.07
N GLU A 166 -20.60 -58.79 5.78
CA GLU A 166 -20.93 -59.75 4.71
C GLU A 166 -20.07 -60.99 4.75
N ALA A 167 -18.80 -60.84 5.15
CA ALA A 167 -17.83 -61.93 5.24
C ALA A 167 -18.01 -62.78 6.52
N ASP A 168 -18.72 -62.31 7.55
CA ASP A 168 -18.95 -63.00 8.79
C ASP A 168 -20.29 -63.77 8.72
N GLU A 169 -20.21 -65.09 8.65
CA GLU A 169 -21.39 -65.98 8.56
C GLU A 169 -22.30 -65.92 9.82
N ASN A 170 -21.77 -65.47 10.96
CA ASN A 170 -22.49 -65.40 12.24
C ASN A 170 -23.33 -64.13 12.43
N VAL A 171 -23.23 -63.14 11.54
CA VAL A 171 -23.97 -61.91 11.59
C VAL A 171 -25.36 -62.08 11.01
N GLU A 172 -26.39 -61.56 11.72
CA GLU A 172 -27.77 -61.64 11.26
C GLU A 172 -27.96 -60.80 9.95
N LYS A 173 -28.86 -61.31 9.11
CA LYS A 173 -29.18 -60.63 7.84
C LYS A 173 -29.66 -59.19 8.07
N ALA A 174 -30.45 -58.96 9.12
CA ALA A 174 -30.95 -57.63 9.50
C ALA A 174 -29.83 -56.61 9.76
N ASP A 175 -28.74 -57.03 10.39
CA ASP A 175 -27.58 -56.17 10.66
C ASP A 175 -26.79 -55.84 9.38
N ARG A 176 -26.66 -56.78 8.45
CA ARG A 176 -26.06 -56.55 7.11
C ARG A 176 -26.89 -55.56 6.31
N ASP A 177 -28.20 -55.80 6.21
CA ASP A 177 -29.15 -54.92 5.50
C ASP A 177 -29.13 -53.49 6.07
N ALA A 178 -29.05 -53.36 7.41
CA ALA A 178 -28.94 -52.07 8.09
C ALA A 178 -27.62 -51.34 7.81
N ALA A 179 -26.51 -52.07 7.78
CA ALA A 179 -25.20 -51.51 7.47
C ALA A 179 -25.11 -51.03 6.00
N GLU A 180 -25.66 -51.80 5.06
CA GLU A 180 -25.75 -51.45 3.65
C GLU A 180 -26.65 -50.22 3.43
N ALA A 181 -27.83 -50.19 4.06
CA ALA A 181 -28.73 -49.02 4.00
C ALA A 181 -28.05 -47.75 4.53
N LEU A 182 -27.29 -47.86 5.62
CA LEU A 182 -26.52 -46.74 6.17
C LEU A 182 -25.43 -46.28 5.18
N TRP A 183 -24.70 -47.19 4.59
CA TRP A 183 -23.69 -46.88 3.57
C TRP A 183 -24.32 -46.17 2.35
N MET A 184 -25.42 -46.69 1.82
CA MET A 184 -26.14 -46.06 0.69
C MET A 184 -26.64 -44.67 1.03
N ASN A 185 -27.12 -44.43 2.26
CA ASN A 185 -27.47 -43.10 2.73
C ASN A 185 -26.25 -42.14 2.77
N TYR A 186 -25.09 -42.63 3.23
CA TYR A 186 -23.85 -41.83 3.25
C TYR A 186 -23.42 -41.46 1.84
N VAL A 187 -23.44 -42.39 0.89
CA VAL A 187 -23.14 -42.14 -0.54
C VAL A 187 -24.09 -41.07 -1.11
N LYS A 188 -25.41 -41.22 -0.83
CA LYS A 188 -26.42 -40.26 -1.30
C LYS A 188 -26.14 -38.86 -0.76
N LYS A 189 -25.88 -38.71 0.53
CA LYS A 189 -25.60 -37.40 1.16
C LYS A 189 -24.29 -36.78 0.67
N THR A 190 -23.24 -37.58 0.49
CA THR A 190 -21.98 -37.10 -0.07
C THR A 190 -22.17 -36.57 -1.50
N ASN A 191 -22.95 -37.28 -2.33
CA ASN A 191 -23.25 -36.84 -3.68
C ASN A 191 -24.10 -35.54 -3.72
N GLN A 192 -24.91 -35.26 -2.70
CA GLN A 192 -25.67 -34.00 -2.61
C GLN A 192 -24.78 -32.78 -2.50
N ILE A 193 -23.57 -32.88 -1.94
CA ILE A 193 -22.60 -31.77 -1.86
C ILE A 193 -22.20 -31.29 -3.27
N GLY A 194 -22.19 -32.19 -4.28
CA GLY A 194 -21.96 -31.82 -5.68
C GLY A 194 -23.08 -31.01 -6.32
N ASN A 195 -24.26 -30.94 -5.67
CA ASN A 195 -25.38 -30.16 -6.18
C ASN A 195 -25.18 -28.66 -5.86
N TYR A 196 -25.36 -27.82 -6.89
CA TYR A 196 -25.14 -26.37 -6.76
C TYR A 196 -25.97 -25.72 -5.65
N ASN A 197 -27.26 -26.09 -5.52
CA ASN A 197 -28.13 -25.49 -4.51
C ASN A 197 -27.70 -25.89 -3.08
N CYS A 198 -27.38 -27.17 -2.85
CA CYS A 198 -26.87 -27.65 -1.58
C CYS A 198 -25.55 -26.94 -1.22
N LEU A 199 -24.61 -26.92 -2.15
CA LEU A 199 -23.32 -26.25 -1.96
C LEU A 199 -23.46 -24.76 -1.65
N ASN A 200 -24.39 -24.07 -2.34
CA ASN A 200 -24.65 -22.66 -2.10
C ASN A 200 -25.32 -22.40 -0.74
N ASN A 201 -26.17 -23.31 -0.26
CA ASN A 201 -26.75 -23.20 1.07
C ASN A 201 -25.69 -23.42 2.16
N ILE A 202 -24.82 -24.42 2.00
CA ILE A 202 -23.67 -24.63 2.91
C ILE A 202 -22.79 -23.38 2.94
N TYR A 203 -22.47 -22.82 1.77
CA TYR A 203 -21.68 -21.58 1.64
C TYR A 203 -22.32 -20.41 2.43
N LYS A 204 -23.64 -20.21 2.29
CA LYS A 204 -24.37 -19.17 3.04
C LYS A 204 -24.32 -19.41 4.55
N SER A 205 -24.43 -20.66 4.99
CA SER A 205 -24.31 -21.04 6.40
C SER A 205 -22.90 -20.76 6.94
N VAL A 206 -21.86 -21.04 6.16
CA VAL A 206 -20.46 -20.68 6.49
C VAL A 206 -20.34 -19.16 6.71
N LYS A 207 -20.85 -18.37 5.77
CA LYS A 207 -20.79 -16.91 5.85
C LYS A 207 -21.51 -16.39 7.10
N TYR A 208 -22.70 -16.90 7.38
CA TYR A 208 -23.48 -16.57 8.57
C TYR A 208 -22.72 -16.85 9.89
N ILE A 209 -22.02 -18.00 9.97
CA ILE A 209 -21.22 -18.33 11.17
C ILE A 209 -20.03 -17.38 11.30
N LEU A 210 -19.37 -17.04 10.20
CA LEU A 210 -18.20 -16.16 10.20
C LEU A 210 -18.54 -14.69 10.49
N GLU A 211 -19.77 -14.22 10.22
CA GLU A 211 -20.21 -12.85 10.52
C GLU A 211 -20.13 -12.48 12.00
N ASN A 212 -20.07 -13.47 12.88
CA ASN A 212 -19.93 -13.26 14.33
C ASN A 212 -18.48 -13.35 14.83
N GLN A 213 -17.50 -13.53 13.94
CA GLN A 213 -16.09 -13.58 14.31
C GLN A 213 -15.43 -12.18 14.24
N PRO A 214 -14.35 -11.94 15.01
CA PRO A 214 -13.59 -10.70 14.91
C PRO A 214 -13.04 -10.49 13.49
N GLU A 215 -13.14 -9.27 12.99
CA GLU A 215 -12.52 -8.91 11.72
C GLU A 215 -10.99 -8.87 11.83
N LEU A 216 -10.30 -9.38 10.82
CA LEU A 216 -8.86 -9.32 10.69
C LEU A 216 -8.46 -8.15 9.78
N GLU A 217 -7.34 -7.50 10.10
CA GLU A 217 -6.81 -6.38 9.30
C GLU A 217 -5.89 -6.90 8.18
N PHE A 218 -6.45 -7.03 6.97
CA PHE A 218 -5.68 -7.42 5.78
C PHE A 218 -4.98 -6.21 5.15
N ASP A 219 -3.70 -6.36 4.82
CA ASP A 219 -2.84 -5.34 4.20
C ASP A 219 -2.70 -4.03 5.02
N GLU A 220 -3.43 -3.91 6.14
CA GLU A 220 -3.47 -2.69 6.97
C GLU A 220 -2.60 -2.78 8.23
N ALA A 221 -2.24 -3.99 8.69
CA ALA A 221 -1.50 -4.17 9.94
C ALA A 221 -0.14 -3.48 9.92
N ASP A 222 0.24 -2.83 11.02
CA ASP A 222 1.50 -2.08 11.12
C ASP A 222 2.74 -2.96 10.94
N ILE A 223 2.65 -4.25 11.27
CA ILE A 223 3.73 -5.21 11.02
C ILE A 223 4.10 -5.31 9.54
N GLN A 224 3.20 -4.95 8.63
CA GLN A 224 3.43 -4.97 7.19
C GLN A 224 4.16 -3.73 6.67
N ASN A 225 4.37 -2.70 7.50
CA ASN A 225 4.98 -1.45 7.08
C ASN A 225 6.42 -1.62 6.56
N ASP A 226 7.13 -2.64 7.04
CA ASP A 226 8.52 -2.92 6.66
C ASP A 226 8.64 -3.89 5.47
N TYR A 227 7.54 -4.47 4.98
CA TYR A 227 7.59 -5.57 4.03
C TYR A 227 6.98 -5.23 2.68
N LEU A 228 7.63 -5.75 1.61
CA LEU A 228 7.00 -5.98 0.30
C LEU A 228 6.74 -7.48 0.13
N HIS A 229 5.55 -7.82 -0.31
CA HIS A 229 5.14 -9.20 -0.53
C HIS A 229 5.24 -9.56 -2.01
N TYR A 230 6.02 -10.59 -2.31
CA TYR A 230 6.22 -11.17 -3.64
C TYR A 230 5.46 -12.49 -3.77
N LYS A 231 5.35 -13.03 -4.99
CA LYS A 231 4.69 -14.31 -5.22
C LYS A 231 5.28 -15.45 -4.37
N ASN A 232 6.58 -15.47 -4.15
CA ASN A 232 7.29 -16.55 -3.43
C ASN A 232 7.64 -16.22 -1.96
N GLY A 233 7.30 -15.03 -1.44
CA GLY A 233 7.62 -14.67 -0.04
C GLY A 233 7.46 -13.19 0.27
N LYS A 234 8.15 -12.72 1.30
CA LYS A 234 8.18 -11.32 1.75
C LYS A 234 9.61 -10.83 1.91
N LEU A 235 9.85 -9.60 1.49
CA LEU A 235 11.12 -8.89 1.60
C LEU A 235 11.02 -7.82 2.67
N ASN A 236 11.88 -7.87 3.67
CA ASN A 236 12.04 -6.78 4.63
C ASN A 236 12.88 -5.67 4.00
N LEU A 237 12.30 -4.47 3.86
CA LEU A 237 12.93 -3.33 3.20
C LEU A 237 14.16 -2.79 3.94
N PHE A 238 14.21 -2.93 5.27
CA PHE A 238 15.30 -2.38 6.08
C PHE A 238 16.45 -3.36 6.27
N THR A 239 16.16 -4.66 6.48
CA THR A 239 17.19 -5.69 6.65
C THR A 239 17.66 -6.29 5.34
N GLY A 240 16.81 -6.30 4.30
CA GLY A 240 17.04 -7.00 3.05
C GLY A 240 16.78 -8.51 3.13
N GLU A 241 16.31 -8.99 4.28
CA GLU A 241 15.99 -10.41 4.47
C GLU A 241 14.75 -10.81 3.68
N PHE A 242 14.85 -11.90 2.93
CA PHE A 242 13.72 -12.51 2.24
C PHE A 242 13.29 -13.79 2.95
N SER A 243 12.00 -13.91 3.25
CA SER A 243 11.44 -15.06 3.96
C SER A 243 10.10 -15.51 3.37
N LYS A 244 9.67 -16.73 3.70
CA LYS A 244 8.34 -17.23 3.32
C LYS A 244 7.25 -16.47 4.10
N ARG A 245 6.10 -16.26 3.45
CA ARG A 245 4.91 -15.76 4.16
C ARG A 245 4.37 -16.81 5.10
N THR A 246 3.72 -16.34 6.16
CA THR A 246 2.99 -17.15 7.13
C THR A 246 1.51 -16.77 7.13
N ILE A 247 0.68 -17.56 7.78
CA ILE A 247 -0.75 -17.29 7.91
C ILE A 247 -1.06 -15.94 8.56
N GLU A 248 -0.14 -15.43 9.36
CA GLU A 248 -0.28 -14.17 10.10
C GLU A 248 0.06 -12.93 9.29
N ASP A 249 0.57 -13.09 8.10
CA ASP A 249 0.88 -11.94 7.27
C ASP A 249 -0.39 -11.21 6.79
N PHE A 250 -1.55 -11.86 6.80
CA PHE A 250 -2.85 -11.28 6.40
C PHE A 250 -2.76 -10.41 5.15
N ILE A 251 -2.10 -10.94 4.10
CA ILE A 251 -1.86 -10.23 2.85
C ILE A 251 -2.77 -10.77 1.76
N ALA A 252 -3.63 -9.91 1.21
CA ALA A 252 -4.46 -10.21 0.06
C ALA A 252 -3.82 -9.70 -1.26
N HIS A 253 -3.00 -8.65 -1.19
CA HIS A 253 -2.37 -8.03 -2.36
C HIS A 253 -0.86 -8.19 -2.32
N ARG A 254 -0.27 -8.64 -3.43
CA ARG A 254 1.16 -8.88 -3.55
C ARG A 254 1.68 -8.56 -4.96
N ILE A 255 2.98 -8.51 -5.08
CA ILE A 255 3.68 -8.49 -6.35
C ILE A 255 3.57 -9.89 -6.97
N ASN A 256 3.18 -9.97 -8.24
CA ASN A 256 2.81 -11.23 -8.93
C ASN A 256 3.97 -11.97 -9.60
N TYR A 257 5.22 -11.54 -9.37
CA TYR A 257 6.43 -12.24 -9.80
C TYR A 257 7.28 -12.64 -8.60
N ASN A 258 8.28 -13.52 -8.84
CA ASN A 258 9.16 -14.04 -7.78
C ASN A 258 10.30 -13.06 -7.49
N TYR A 259 10.61 -12.88 -6.22
CA TYR A 259 11.85 -12.26 -5.79
C TYR A 259 13.01 -13.24 -5.91
N VAL A 260 14.18 -12.75 -6.30
CA VAL A 260 15.45 -13.49 -6.33
C VAL A 260 16.55 -12.71 -5.62
N ASP A 261 17.42 -13.43 -4.90
CA ASP A 261 18.47 -12.78 -4.10
C ASP A 261 19.64 -12.26 -4.92
N ALA A 262 19.85 -12.77 -6.12
CA ALA A 262 20.92 -12.31 -7.00
C ALA A 262 20.35 -11.72 -8.30
N VAL A 263 20.94 -10.65 -8.76
CA VAL A 263 20.73 -10.05 -10.08
C VAL A 263 22.10 -9.87 -10.73
N SER A 264 22.15 -9.87 -12.06
CA SER A 264 23.38 -9.65 -12.79
C SER A 264 23.88 -8.21 -12.62
N ASP A 265 25.20 -8.03 -12.68
CA ASP A 265 25.81 -6.69 -12.67
C ASP A 265 25.31 -5.86 -13.84
N GLU A 266 25.09 -6.48 -15.01
CA GLU A 266 24.52 -5.81 -16.19
C GLU A 266 23.14 -5.21 -15.89
N ALA A 267 22.21 -5.96 -15.29
CA ALA A 267 20.89 -5.46 -14.94
C ALA A 267 20.97 -4.35 -13.89
N MET A 268 21.84 -4.50 -12.90
CA MET A 268 22.04 -3.49 -11.86
C MET A 268 22.59 -2.17 -12.43
N GLU A 269 23.64 -2.24 -13.25
CA GLU A 269 24.24 -1.04 -13.86
C GLU A 269 23.29 -0.36 -14.85
N ALA A 270 22.51 -1.13 -15.61
CA ALA A 270 21.49 -0.59 -16.49
C ALA A 270 20.41 0.17 -15.70
N VAL A 271 19.93 -0.38 -14.58
CA VAL A 271 18.94 0.29 -13.72
C VAL A 271 19.55 1.55 -13.10
N LYS A 272 20.75 1.49 -12.53
CA LYS A 272 21.45 2.66 -11.98
C LYS A 272 21.56 3.78 -13.00
N LEU A 273 21.95 3.44 -14.23
CA LEU A 273 22.08 4.41 -15.32
C LEU A 273 20.73 5.08 -15.66
N ILE A 274 19.65 4.32 -15.74
CA ILE A 274 18.30 4.85 -16.01
C ILE A 274 17.89 5.86 -14.95
N PHE A 275 18.06 5.53 -13.68
CA PHE A 275 17.67 6.39 -12.57
C PHE A 275 18.59 7.62 -12.44
N LYS A 276 19.89 7.46 -12.72
CA LYS A 276 20.84 8.59 -12.76
C LYS A 276 20.58 9.55 -13.93
N LYS A 277 20.10 9.07 -15.07
CA LYS A 277 19.65 9.96 -16.16
C LYS A 277 18.40 10.76 -15.79
N PHE A 278 17.49 10.19 -14.95
CA PHE A 278 16.35 10.94 -14.45
C PHE A 278 16.79 12.11 -13.56
N GLU A 279 17.73 11.88 -12.64
CA GLU A 279 18.39 12.93 -11.86
C GLU A 279 19.90 12.69 -11.75
N PRO A 280 20.71 13.44 -12.50
CA PRO A 280 22.17 13.29 -12.48
C PRO A 280 22.87 13.85 -11.24
N VAL A 281 22.26 14.83 -10.54
CA VAL A 281 22.86 15.47 -9.38
C VAL A 281 22.74 14.58 -8.15
N GLU A 282 23.86 14.20 -7.57
CA GLU A 282 23.97 13.14 -6.58
C GLU A 282 23.06 13.34 -5.34
N HIS A 283 23.04 14.54 -4.74
CA HIS A 283 22.22 14.77 -3.55
C HIS A 283 20.72 14.81 -3.85
N LEU A 284 20.32 15.29 -5.03
CA LEU A 284 18.94 15.24 -5.51
C LEU A 284 18.52 13.82 -5.88
N HIS A 285 19.42 13.08 -6.52
CA HIS A 285 19.24 11.67 -6.80
C HIS A 285 19.02 10.87 -5.52
N LYS A 286 19.86 11.08 -4.51
CA LYS A 286 19.72 10.49 -3.18
C LYS A 286 18.32 10.78 -2.60
N PHE A 287 17.87 12.03 -2.67
CA PHE A 287 16.54 12.41 -2.20
C PHE A 287 15.42 11.65 -2.93
N ILE A 288 15.48 11.57 -4.27
CA ILE A 288 14.48 10.82 -5.06
C ILE A 288 14.45 9.34 -4.65
N MET A 289 15.62 8.71 -4.53
CA MET A 289 15.71 7.31 -4.12
C MET A 289 15.17 7.10 -2.70
N GLN A 290 15.47 8.00 -1.77
CA GLN A 290 14.90 7.96 -0.41
C GLN A 290 13.39 8.18 -0.43
N TRP A 291 12.87 9.09 -1.27
CA TRP A 291 11.43 9.29 -1.42
C TRP A 291 10.72 8.03 -1.92
N ILE A 292 11.28 7.36 -2.93
CA ILE A 292 10.72 6.12 -3.46
C ILE A 292 10.78 5.02 -2.39
N PHE A 293 11.93 4.85 -1.72
CA PHE A 293 12.09 3.89 -0.64
C PHE A 293 11.05 4.12 0.46
N TYR A 294 10.95 5.33 0.99
CA TYR A 294 9.97 5.71 1.98
C TYR A 294 8.55 5.45 1.49
N SER A 295 8.28 5.78 0.22
CA SER A 295 6.96 5.55 -0.39
C SER A 295 6.59 4.08 -0.49
N LEU A 296 7.54 3.16 -0.60
CA LEU A 296 7.27 1.71 -0.60
C LEU A 296 7.04 1.14 0.80
N THR A 297 7.42 1.84 1.86
CA THR A 297 7.09 1.46 3.24
C THR A 297 5.62 1.75 3.58
N GLY A 298 5.12 1.22 4.69
CA GLY A 298 3.80 1.58 5.23
C GLY A 298 3.79 2.80 6.14
N TYR A 299 4.92 3.45 6.34
CA TYR A 299 5.05 4.62 7.22
C TYR A 299 4.54 5.90 6.57
N THR A 300 3.93 6.77 7.38
CA THR A 300 3.34 8.05 6.94
C THR A 300 3.79 9.25 7.79
N HIS A 301 4.74 9.04 8.69
CA HIS A 301 5.16 10.02 9.71
C HIS A 301 5.83 11.29 9.15
N GLU A 302 6.36 11.25 7.92
CA GLU A 302 6.96 12.43 7.28
C GLU A 302 5.92 13.48 6.89
N GLN A 303 4.67 13.07 6.67
CA GLN A 303 3.57 13.96 6.29
C GLN A 303 3.93 14.83 5.10
N LYS A 304 4.53 14.25 4.05
CA LYS A 304 4.99 14.94 2.85
C LYS A 304 4.34 14.38 1.59
N PHE A 305 4.26 15.22 0.57
CA PHE A 305 4.02 14.81 -0.81
C PHE A 305 5.01 15.49 -1.74
N VAL A 306 5.29 14.85 -2.87
CA VAL A 306 6.21 15.38 -3.87
C VAL A 306 5.44 15.78 -5.11
N HIS A 307 5.70 16.99 -5.59
CA HIS A 307 5.20 17.51 -6.86
C HIS A 307 6.35 17.53 -7.87
N PHE A 308 6.38 16.57 -8.77
CA PHE A 308 7.31 16.55 -9.91
C PHE A 308 6.82 17.53 -10.97
N TYR A 309 7.49 18.64 -11.06
CA TYR A 309 7.21 19.72 -11.99
C TYR A 309 8.18 19.72 -13.16
N GLY A 310 7.73 20.09 -14.34
CA GLY A 310 8.60 20.30 -15.50
C GLY A 310 7.83 21.02 -16.59
N PRO A 311 8.18 22.28 -16.88
CA PRO A 311 7.39 23.19 -17.72
C PRO A 311 7.31 22.75 -19.18
N MET A 312 8.22 21.89 -19.60
CA MET A 312 8.23 21.33 -20.95
C MET A 312 7.96 19.82 -20.92
N ALA A 313 7.50 19.25 -22.03
CA ALA A 313 7.39 17.81 -22.20
C ALA A 313 8.76 17.11 -22.18
N GLU A 314 8.77 15.77 -22.26
CA GLU A 314 9.98 14.95 -22.42
C GLU A 314 10.92 14.91 -21.19
N ASN A 315 10.44 15.27 -19.98
CA ASN A 315 11.21 15.18 -18.73
C ASN A 315 11.28 13.78 -18.12
N GLY A 316 10.64 12.79 -18.73
CA GLY A 316 10.66 11.41 -18.21
C GLY A 316 9.74 11.13 -17.03
N LYS A 317 9.00 12.09 -16.45
CA LYS A 317 8.12 11.95 -15.27
C LYS A 317 7.17 10.75 -15.37
N SER A 318 6.33 10.72 -16.41
CA SER A 318 5.35 9.64 -16.60
C SER A 318 6.02 8.29 -16.85
N THR A 319 7.15 8.26 -17.57
CA THR A 319 7.92 7.04 -17.78
C THR A 319 8.49 6.51 -16.47
N PHE A 320 9.02 7.38 -15.62
CA PHE A 320 9.57 7.05 -14.31
C PHE A 320 8.48 6.43 -13.40
N MET A 321 7.32 7.09 -13.28
CA MET A 321 6.21 6.56 -12.49
C MET A 321 5.66 5.25 -13.07
N ARG A 322 5.62 5.11 -14.39
CA ARG A 322 5.22 3.86 -15.05
C ARG A 322 6.18 2.71 -14.76
N ILE A 323 7.50 2.95 -14.75
CA ILE A 323 8.49 1.94 -14.34
C ILE A 323 8.23 1.51 -12.91
N LEU A 324 8.02 2.43 -11.97
CA LEU A 324 7.72 2.08 -10.58
C LEU A 324 6.43 1.25 -10.47
N ARG A 325 5.39 1.59 -11.22
CA ARG A 325 4.14 0.82 -11.25
C ARG A 325 4.32 -0.60 -11.81
N ILE A 326 5.17 -0.76 -12.83
CA ILE A 326 5.52 -2.08 -13.39
C ILE A 326 6.30 -2.92 -12.36
N CYS A 327 7.26 -2.28 -11.66
CA CYS A 327 8.09 -2.96 -10.66
C CYS A 327 7.31 -3.32 -9.40
N PHE A 328 6.34 -2.49 -8.98
CA PHE A 328 5.63 -2.64 -7.72
C PHE A 328 4.10 -2.65 -7.92
N PRO A 329 3.56 -3.61 -8.70
CA PRO A 329 2.12 -3.71 -8.89
C PRO A 329 1.44 -3.92 -7.52
N ASN A 330 0.25 -3.34 -7.33
CA ASN A 330 -0.49 -3.20 -6.09
C ASN A 330 0.10 -2.21 -5.06
N TYR A 331 1.39 -1.99 -5.03
CA TYR A 331 2.02 -1.01 -4.12
C TYR A 331 2.12 0.40 -4.72
N VAL A 332 2.19 0.50 -6.04
CA VAL A 332 2.24 1.77 -6.78
C VAL A 332 1.07 1.83 -7.76
N ALA A 333 0.23 2.85 -7.66
CA ALA A 333 -0.90 3.03 -8.57
C ALA A 333 -1.11 4.49 -8.94
N GLN A 334 -1.59 4.68 -10.17
CA GLN A 334 -2.11 5.96 -10.63
C GLN A 334 -3.52 6.16 -10.07
N ILE A 335 -3.80 7.32 -9.52
CA ILE A 335 -5.14 7.75 -9.08
C ILE A 335 -5.62 8.91 -9.96
N ASP A 336 -6.93 9.14 -9.96
CA ASP A 336 -7.53 10.23 -10.72
C ASP A 336 -7.07 11.59 -10.16
N ASN A 337 -6.46 12.43 -11.00
CA ASN A 337 -5.95 13.73 -10.58
C ASN A 337 -7.05 14.69 -10.08
N ARG A 338 -8.29 14.52 -10.58
CA ARG A 338 -9.43 15.34 -10.20
C ARG A 338 -9.78 15.22 -8.71
N VAL A 339 -9.40 14.15 -8.05
CA VAL A 339 -9.61 14.00 -6.59
C VAL A 339 -8.86 15.06 -5.79
N LEU A 340 -7.79 15.60 -6.33
CA LEU A 340 -6.98 16.65 -5.72
C LEU A 340 -7.51 18.07 -5.98
N CYS A 341 -8.51 18.26 -6.85
CA CYS A 341 -9.00 19.59 -7.25
C CYS A 341 -10.23 20.02 -6.43
N LYS A 342 -10.35 21.32 -6.14
CA LYS A 342 -11.46 21.90 -5.35
C LYS A 342 -12.86 21.66 -5.95
N ALA A 343 -12.97 21.56 -7.27
CA ALA A 343 -14.24 21.38 -7.99
C ALA A 343 -14.67 19.91 -8.14
N GLU A 344 -13.96 18.94 -7.55
CA GLU A 344 -14.13 17.53 -7.88
C GLU A 344 -15.15 16.82 -6.98
N GLN A 345 -16.03 16.05 -7.62
CA GLN A 345 -17.08 15.26 -6.95
C GLN A 345 -16.84 13.73 -7.01
N GLN A 346 -15.74 13.27 -7.62
CA GLN A 346 -15.45 11.84 -7.76
C GLN A 346 -14.57 11.24 -6.65
N ARG A 347 -14.41 12.00 -5.55
CA ARG A 347 -13.57 11.62 -4.40
C ARG A 347 -13.94 10.23 -3.86
N ASP A 348 -15.22 9.96 -3.66
CA ASP A 348 -15.71 8.67 -3.18
C ASP A 348 -15.26 7.49 -4.05
N LYS A 349 -15.32 7.63 -5.39
CA LYS A 349 -14.89 6.57 -6.31
C LYS A 349 -13.39 6.29 -6.24
N THR A 350 -12.58 7.34 -6.12
CA THR A 350 -11.14 7.20 -6.02
C THR A 350 -10.74 6.56 -4.69
N ILE A 351 -11.35 7.00 -3.57
CA ILE A 351 -11.10 6.41 -2.26
C ILE A 351 -11.60 4.95 -2.23
N GLU A 352 -12.75 4.65 -2.86
CA GLU A 352 -13.24 3.27 -3.00
C GLU A 352 -12.24 2.38 -3.76
N ALA A 353 -11.67 2.87 -4.87
CA ALA A 353 -10.66 2.14 -5.63
C ALA A 353 -9.37 1.92 -4.81
N MET A 354 -8.93 2.92 -4.03
CA MET A 354 -7.80 2.78 -3.10
C MET A 354 -8.13 1.78 -1.98
N ALA A 355 -9.32 1.84 -1.42
CA ALA A 355 -9.78 0.94 -0.37
C ALA A 355 -9.93 -0.52 -0.84
N ALA A 356 -10.14 -0.73 -2.15
CA ALA A 356 -10.12 -2.05 -2.75
C ALA A 356 -8.69 -2.63 -2.83
N ASN A 357 -7.67 -1.77 -2.88
CA ASN A 357 -6.26 -2.14 -2.88
C ASN A 357 -5.54 -1.54 -1.66
N ARG A 358 -5.68 -2.16 -0.51
CA ARG A 358 -5.13 -1.69 0.78
C ARG A 358 -3.60 -1.83 0.89
N ALA A 359 -2.97 -2.54 -0.03
CA ALA A 359 -1.52 -2.62 -0.14
C ALA A 359 -0.90 -1.38 -0.77
N LEU A 360 -1.69 -0.44 -1.27
CA LEU A 360 -1.20 0.78 -1.93
C LEU A 360 -0.29 1.59 -0.99
N ARG A 361 0.92 1.89 -1.46
CA ARG A 361 1.97 2.63 -0.73
C ARG A 361 2.36 3.94 -1.39
N LEU A 362 2.29 4.00 -2.73
CA LEU A 362 2.56 5.17 -3.53
C LEU A 362 1.41 5.40 -4.50
N ALA A 363 0.61 6.42 -4.22
CA ALA A 363 -0.40 6.95 -5.13
C ALA A 363 0.21 8.08 -5.95
N TYR A 364 0.06 8.05 -7.28
CA TYR A 364 0.49 9.16 -8.09
C TYR A 364 -0.59 9.66 -9.03
N THR A 365 -0.53 10.95 -9.33
CA THR A 365 -1.40 11.59 -10.32
C THR A 365 -0.56 12.12 -11.48
N GLU A 366 -1.16 12.21 -12.64
CA GLU A 366 -0.56 12.82 -13.84
C GLU A 366 -1.45 13.94 -14.34
N GLU A 367 -0.82 14.93 -15.01
CA GLU A 367 -1.52 16.02 -15.70
C GLU A 367 -2.46 16.82 -14.79
N LEU A 368 -2.02 17.09 -13.54
CA LEU A 368 -2.70 18.10 -12.73
C LEU A 368 -2.59 19.42 -13.48
N GLY A 369 -3.72 19.92 -13.99
CA GLY A 369 -3.77 21.17 -14.70
C GLY A 369 -3.43 22.37 -13.80
N SER A 370 -3.64 23.59 -14.29
CA SER A 370 -3.47 24.82 -13.52
C SER A 370 -4.54 25.03 -12.43
N SER A 371 -5.44 24.05 -12.23
CA SER A 371 -6.48 24.12 -11.22
C SER A 371 -5.91 24.09 -9.81
N SER A 372 -6.46 24.91 -8.92
CA SER A 372 -6.09 24.90 -7.51
C SER A 372 -6.45 23.57 -6.85
N ILE A 373 -5.54 23.04 -6.04
CA ILE A 373 -5.78 21.81 -5.27
C ILE A 373 -6.75 22.04 -4.12
N ASP A 374 -7.45 20.97 -3.71
CA ASP A 374 -8.20 20.95 -2.45
C ASP A 374 -7.24 20.67 -1.29
N GLU A 375 -6.81 21.74 -0.63
CA GLU A 375 -5.83 21.68 0.44
C GLU A 375 -6.30 20.85 1.64
N GLY A 376 -7.60 20.92 1.94
CA GLY A 376 -8.19 20.12 3.02
C GLY A 376 -8.00 18.64 2.77
N PHE A 377 -8.41 18.18 1.59
CA PHE A 377 -8.25 16.79 1.21
C PHE A 377 -6.79 16.34 1.10
N VAL A 378 -5.91 17.18 0.52
CA VAL A 378 -4.49 16.85 0.43
C VAL A 378 -3.86 16.70 1.82
N LYS A 379 -4.24 17.55 2.80
CA LYS A 379 -3.79 17.42 4.19
C LYS A 379 -4.26 16.12 4.83
N GLU A 380 -5.57 15.82 4.74
CA GLU A 380 -6.13 14.55 5.23
C GLU A 380 -5.40 13.35 4.63
N PHE A 381 -5.17 13.38 3.31
CA PHE A 381 -4.48 12.31 2.60
C PHE A 381 -3.04 12.12 3.08
N VAL A 382 -2.28 13.21 3.18
CA VAL A 382 -0.84 13.19 3.50
C VAL A 382 -0.59 12.91 4.98
N ASP A 383 -1.48 13.37 5.86
CA ASP A 383 -1.45 13.08 7.30
C ASP A 383 -1.91 11.66 7.62
N ALA A 384 -2.36 10.91 6.59
CA ALA A 384 -2.91 9.56 6.73
C ALA A 384 -4.12 9.50 7.68
N GLU A 385 -4.92 10.56 7.69
CA GLU A 385 -6.18 10.53 8.41
C GLU A 385 -7.14 9.51 7.79
N PRO A 386 -8.07 8.97 8.57
CA PRO A 386 -9.08 8.06 8.05
C PRO A 386 -9.96 8.76 7.01
N LEU A 387 -9.90 8.30 5.76
CA LEU A 387 -10.69 8.85 4.65
C LEU A 387 -12.07 8.20 4.61
N GLU A 388 -13.13 8.99 4.73
CA GLU A 388 -14.50 8.52 4.56
C GLU A 388 -14.87 8.44 3.07
N TYR A 389 -15.58 7.39 2.67
CA TYR A 389 -16.16 7.25 1.34
C TYR A 389 -17.49 6.50 1.39
N LYS A 390 -18.31 6.70 0.38
CA LYS A 390 -19.60 6.03 0.25
C LYS A 390 -19.61 5.18 -1.01
N LYS A 391 -19.83 3.87 -0.84
CA LYS A 391 -20.09 2.98 -1.96
C LYS A 391 -21.41 3.33 -2.63
N MET A 392 -21.46 3.15 -3.95
CA MET A 392 -22.72 3.32 -4.69
C MET A 392 -23.78 2.38 -4.11
N TYR A 393 -24.91 2.94 -3.67
CA TYR A 393 -25.99 2.23 -2.96
C TYR A 393 -25.61 1.59 -1.61
N GLY A 394 -24.44 1.95 -1.04
CA GLY A 394 -23.94 1.43 0.23
C GLY A 394 -23.94 2.42 1.39
N THR A 395 -23.46 1.97 2.53
CA THR A 395 -23.19 2.80 3.71
C THR A 395 -21.84 3.49 3.61
N LYS A 396 -21.63 4.56 4.40
CA LYS A 396 -20.31 5.17 4.60
C LYS A 396 -19.32 4.15 5.15
N GLN A 397 -18.11 4.17 4.63
CA GLN A 397 -16.98 3.33 5.05
C GLN A 397 -15.77 4.19 5.30
N ILE A 398 -14.79 3.64 6.00
CA ILE A 398 -13.54 4.30 6.34
C ILE A 398 -12.38 3.54 5.69
N TYR A 399 -11.49 4.28 5.05
CA TYR A 399 -10.23 3.79 4.51
C TYR A 399 -9.06 4.41 5.28
N ARG A 400 -8.19 3.55 5.85
CA ARG A 400 -6.93 3.98 6.48
C ARG A 400 -5.85 4.09 5.41
N ASN A 401 -5.50 5.31 5.05
CA ASN A 401 -4.53 5.58 4.00
C ASN A 401 -3.09 5.37 4.50
N LYS A 402 -2.31 4.55 3.79
CA LYS A 402 -0.85 4.39 3.97
C LYS A 402 -0.07 4.84 2.74
N ALA A 403 -0.76 5.27 1.69
CA ALA A 403 -0.13 5.72 0.46
C ALA A 403 0.44 7.14 0.61
N LYS A 404 1.66 7.33 0.13
CA LYS A 404 2.26 8.65 -0.09
C LYS A 404 1.82 9.18 -1.44
N LEU A 405 1.71 10.48 -1.57
CA LEU A 405 1.26 11.13 -2.78
C LEU A 405 2.43 11.68 -3.58
N THR A 406 2.50 11.32 -4.86
CA THR A 406 3.37 11.98 -5.83
C THR A 406 2.52 12.55 -6.96
N ASN A 407 2.67 13.81 -7.25
CA ASN A 407 1.95 14.48 -8.32
C ASN A 407 2.91 14.84 -9.45
N CYS A 408 2.56 14.50 -10.69
CA CYS A 408 3.35 14.81 -11.89
C CYS A 408 2.58 15.82 -12.74
N SER A 409 3.20 16.97 -13.05
CA SER A 409 2.56 18.01 -13.84
C SER A 409 3.58 18.77 -14.71
N ASN A 410 3.09 19.41 -15.77
CA ASN A 410 3.82 20.42 -16.50
C ASN A 410 3.59 21.83 -15.94
N PHE A 411 2.68 21.97 -14.99
CA PHE A 411 2.34 23.22 -14.33
C PHE A 411 2.86 23.21 -12.89
N GLU A 412 3.22 24.37 -12.40
CA GLU A 412 3.50 24.56 -10.99
C GLU A 412 2.28 24.26 -10.14
N LEU A 413 2.50 23.93 -8.86
CA LEU A 413 1.44 23.57 -7.94
C LEU A 413 0.65 24.84 -7.56
N SER A 414 -0.61 24.90 -8.00
CA SER A 414 -1.52 25.99 -7.60
C SER A 414 -2.23 25.63 -6.30
N ALA A 415 -1.96 26.37 -5.24
CA ALA A 415 -2.60 26.25 -3.93
C ALA A 415 -2.62 27.61 -3.23
N ASP A 416 -3.58 27.82 -2.31
CA ASP A 416 -3.55 29.01 -1.48
C ASP A 416 -2.31 29.00 -0.55
N LYS A 417 -1.86 30.17 -0.10
CA LYS A 417 -0.73 30.29 0.85
C LYS A 417 -1.14 29.83 2.25
N ASP A 418 -1.30 28.54 2.41
CA ASP A 418 -1.49 27.90 3.70
C ASP A 418 -0.16 27.28 4.15
N GLU A 419 0.37 27.74 5.27
CA GLU A 419 1.60 27.19 5.87
C GLU A 419 1.52 25.67 6.06
N GLY A 420 0.32 25.14 6.27
CA GLY A 420 0.06 23.72 6.39
C GLY A 420 0.34 22.95 5.10
N ILE A 421 0.03 23.48 3.92
CA ILE A 421 0.36 22.90 2.62
C ILE A 421 1.85 23.07 2.31
N ILE A 422 2.39 24.29 2.51
CA ILE A 422 3.82 24.58 2.27
C ILE A 422 4.71 23.62 3.09
N ARG A 423 4.33 23.37 4.34
CA ARG A 423 5.05 22.42 5.20
C ARG A 423 5.04 20.99 4.63
N ARG A 424 3.98 20.58 3.94
CA ARG A 424 3.79 19.21 3.42
C ARG A 424 4.30 19.01 2.01
N ALA A 425 4.33 20.06 1.21
CA ALA A 425 4.78 20.01 -0.17
C ALA A 425 6.30 19.92 -0.29
N ILE A 426 6.78 19.20 -1.30
CA ILE A 426 8.13 19.27 -1.83
C ILE A 426 8.00 19.43 -3.34
N ILE A 427 8.30 20.62 -3.85
CA ILE A 427 8.27 20.88 -5.28
C ILE A 427 9.63 20.52 -5.85
N TYR A 428 9.62 19.64 -6.83
CA TYR A 428 10.81 19.10 -7.46
C TYR A 428 10.77 19.37 -8.97
N GLU A 429 11.67 20.21 -9.46
CA GLU A 429 11.79 20.50 -10.88
C GLU A 429 12.56 19.40 -11.60
N CYS A 430 11.90 18.70 -12.53
CA CYS A 430 12.50 17.67 -13.38
C CYS A 430 13.24 18.31 -14.56
N LYS A 431 14.56 18.49 -14.45
CA LYS A 431 15.39 19.21 -15.44
C LYS A 431 15.90 18.32 -16.56
N SER A 432 15.96 17.01 -16.39
CA SER A 432 16.41 16.07 -17.42
C SER A 432 15.46 16.04 -18.62
N LYS A 433 16.02 15.92 -19.82
CA LYS A 433 15.32 15.82 -21.11
C LYS A 433 15.63 14.49 -21.78
N PHE A 434 14.58 13.79 -22.22
CA PHE A 434 14.72 12.52 -22.96
C PHE A 434 14.18 12.71 -24.36
N ILE A 435 15.08 12.95 -25.33
CA ILE A 435 14.75 13.39 -26.67
C ILE A 435 15.17 12.37 -27.73
N ASP A 436 14.57 12.49 -28.90
CA ASP A 436 15.00 11.83 -30.13
C ASP A 436 15.16 12.87 -31.25
N LYS A 437 15.56 12.40 -32.44
CA LYS A 437 15.82 13.30 -33.57
C LYS A 437 14.57 14.06 -34.06
N ASN A 438 13.37 13.63 -33.67
CA ASN A 438 12.12 14.26 -34.05
C ASN A 438 11.60 15.24 -32.99
N SER A 439 12.28 15.35 -31.86
CA SER A 439 11.94 16.32 -30.82
C SER A 439 12.21 17.75 -31.31
N VAL A 440 11.25 18.63 -31.04
CA VAL A 440 11.41 20.07 -31.34
C VAL A 440 12.64 20.62 -30.62
N TYR A 441 12.81 20.25 -29.36
CA TYR A 441 13.96 20.69 -28.55
C TYR A 441 15.30 20.21 -29.10
N ALA A 442 15.38 19.03 -29.74
CA ALA A 442 16.59 18.53 -30.37
C ALA A 442 17.09 19.48 -31.49
N SER A 443 16.14 20.09 -32.21
CA SER A 443 16.45 21.06 -33.26
C SER A 443 16.94 22.41 -32.69
N GLU A 444 16.36 22.85 -31.58
CA GLU A 444 16.70 24.11 -30.90
C GLU A 444 18.12 24.10 -30.35
N ILE A 445 18.59 22.98 -29.80
CA ILE A 445 19.93 22.84 -29.19
C ILE A 445 20.96 22.24 -30.14
N ASN A 446 20.64 21.96 -31.41
CA ASN A 446 21.51 21.26 -32.37
C ASN A 446 22.05 19.93 -31.80
N TRP A 447 21.20 19.11 -31.21
CA TRP A 447 21.59 17.87 -30.52
C TRP A 447 22.27 16.88 -31.49
N ASN A 448 23.42 16.34 -31.08
CA ASN A 448 24.24 15.42 -31.87
C ASN A 448 23.73 13.96 -31.87
N GLY A 449 22.75 13.62 -31.05
CA GLY A 449 22.20 12.25 -30.92
C GLY A 449 22.81 11.43 -29.79
N GLU A 450 23.74 12.01 -29.01
CA GLU A 450 24.39 11.36 -27.87
C GLU A 450 23.89 11.93 -26.52
N ASP A 451 24.15 11.20 -25.44
CA ASP A 451 23.83 11.65 -24.09
C ASP A 451 24.73 12.82 -23.67
N ASP A 452 24.13 13.91 -23.23
CA ASP A 452 24.80 15.08 -22.69
C ASP A 452 24.48 15.24 -21.20
N TRP A 453 25.42 14.83 -20.36
CA TRP A 453 25.27 14.84 -18.92
C TRP A 453 25.32 16.25 -18.33
N ASP A 454 26.10 17.14 -18.88
CA ASP A 454 26.26 18.51 -18.40
C ASP A 454 24.98 19.32 -18.59
N ASN A 455 24.31 19.13 -19.73
CA ASN A 455 23.04 19.77 -20.06
C ASN A 455 21.81 18.90 -19.71
N ARG A 456 22.00 17.69 -19.13
CA ARG A 456 20.96 16.74 -18.76
C ARG A 456 20.05 16.34 -19.92
N VAL A 457 20.61 16.16 -21.10
CA VAL A 457 19.90 15.76 -22.32
C VAL A 457 20.29 14.33 -22.68
N PHE A 458 19.33 13.46 -22.70
CA PHE A 458 19.53 12.02 -22.87
C PHE A 458 18.72 11.47 -24.04
N LYS A 459 19.25 10.45 -24.66
CA LYS A 459 18.56 9.75 -25.73
C LYS A 459 17.34 9.02 -25.17
N LYS A 460 16.18 9.26 -25.79
CA LYS A 460 14.93 8.58 -25.49
C LYS A 460 15.00 7.10 -25.89
N ASP A 461 14.62 6.20 -24.99
CA ASP A 461 14.46 4.78 -25.26
C ASP A 461 12.96 4.42 -25.30
N PRO A 462 12.36 4.28 -26.51
CA PRO A 462 10.94 3.94 -26.64
C PRO A 462 10.58 2.53 -26.11
N GLN A 463 11.59 1.65 -25.98
CA GLN A 463 11.39 0.28 -25.49
C GLN A 463 11.63 0.13 -23.98
N LEU A 464 11.96 1.23 -23.29
CA LEU A 464 12.37 1.20 -21.89
C LEU A 464 11.33 0.52 -20.99
N THR A 465 10.07 0.93 -21.05
CA THR A 465 9.01 0.32 -20.21
C THR A 465 8.79 -1.15 -20.55
N LYS A 466 8.87 -1.52 -21.82
CA LYS A 466 8.73 -2.92 -22.26
C LYS A 466 9.85 -3.81 -21.71
N LYS A 467 11.09 -3.30 -21.58
CA LYS A 467 12.18 -4.03 -20.94
C LYS A 467 11.85 -4.41 -19.50
N PHE A 468 11.22 -3.50 -18.74
CA PHE A 468 10.74 -3.80 -17.39
C PHE A 468 9.53 -4.74 -17.37
N GLU A 469 8.61 -4.63 -18.32
CA GLU A 469 7.44 -5.53 -18.41
C GLU A 469 7.86 -6.99 -18.64
N GLU A 470 8.84 -7.22 -19.51
CA GLU A 470 9.27 -8.54 -19.96
C GLU A 470 10.39 -9.17 -19.12
N ASN A 471 11.08 -8.40 -18.26
CA ASN A 471 12.24 -8.89 -17.50
C ASN A 471 12.08 -8.65 -15.99
N ASP A 472 11.81 -9.72 -15.25
CA ASP A 472 11.68 -9.68 -13.79
C ASP A 472 13.01 -9.32 -13.10
N GLU A 473 14.15 -9.64 -13.69
CA GLU A 473 15.46 -9.30 -13.12
C GLU A 473 15.68 -7.79 -13.03
N TYR A 474 15.26 -7.03 -14.06
CA TYR A 474 15.28 -5.56 -14.03
C TYR A 474 14.39 -5.01 -12.90
N LYS A 475 13.22 -5.60 -12.68
CA LYS A 475 12.32 -5.21 -11.59
C LYS A 475 12.95 -5.45 -10.22
N ILE A 476 13.67 -6.58 -10.07
CA ILE A 476 14.39 -6.88 -8.83
C ILE A 476 15.60 -5.95 -8.66
N ALA A 477 16.32 -5.63 -9.72
CA ALA A 477 17.42 -4.66 -9.66
C ALA A 477 16.94 -3.28 -9.18
N VAL A 478 15.72 -2.85 -9.55
CA VAL A 478 15.14 -1.59 -9.06
C VAL A 478 14.99 -1.59 -7.55
N ILE A 479 14.36 -2.62 -6.95
CA ILE A 479 14.19 -2.63 -5.49
C ILE A 479 15.53 -2.72 -4.76
N LYS A 480 16.47 -3.52 -5.27
CA LYS A 480 17.82 -3.62 -4.68
C LYS A 480 18.55 -2.28 -4.72
N TYR A 481 18.46 -1.56 -5.84
CA TYR A 481 19.05 -0.23 -5.96
C TYR A 481 18.40 0.79 -5.03
N ILE A 482 17.06 0.83 -4.96
CA ILE A 482 16.34 1.71 -4.03
C ILE A 482 16.73 1.41 -2.58
N MET A 483 16.93 0.15 -2.22
CA MET A 483 17.34 -0.25 -0.86
C MET A 483 18.77 0.18 -0.49
N GLU A 484 19.63 0.54 -1.43
CA GLU A 484 20.93 1.18 -1.13
C GLU A 484 20.73 2.54 -0.40
N TYR A 485 19.59 3.21 -0.64
CA TYR A 485 19.22 4.50 -0.06
C TYR A 485 18.24 4.39 1.13
N ARG A 486 18.09 3.20 1.70
CA ARG A 486 17.14 2.96 2.81
C ARG A 486 17.39 3.91 3.98
N ASN A 487 16.33 4.60 4.39
CA ASN A 487 16.32 5.47 5.56
C ASN A 487 14.90 5.53 6.13
N LYS A 488 14.79 5.66 7.47
CA LYS A 488 13.49 5.86 8.14
C LYS A 488 12.99 7.29 8.05
N LYS A 489 13.87 8.25 7.76
CA LYS A 489 13.55 9.67 7.61
C LYS A 489 13.95 10.15 6.21
N LEU A 490 13.21 11.10 5.69
CA LEU A 490 13.58 11.81 4.47
C LEU A 490 14.65 12.85 4.77
N ASP A 491 15.71 12.82 3.98
CA ASP A 491 16.80 13.80 4.02
C ASP A 491 16.56 14.81 2.90
N THR A 492 15.63 15.75 3.16
CA THR A 492 15.21 16.72 2.14
C THR A 492 16.26 17.82 1.99
N PRO A 493 16.87 18.00 0.82
CA PRO A 493 17.86 19.07 0.58
C PRO A 493 17.28 20.48 0.81
N ASP A 494 18.08 21.37 1.40
CA ASP A 494 17.66 22.75 1.70
C ASP A 494 17.24 23.51 0.45
N GLU A 495 17.85 23.22 -0.70
CA GLU A 495 17.47 23.82 -1.99
C GLU A 495 16.02 23.47 -2.39
N LEU A 496 15.54 22.24 -2.13
CA LEU A 496 14.15 21.85 -2.39
C LEU A 496 13.19 22.52 -1.41
N ILE A 497 13.61 22.70 -0.16
CA ILE A 497 12.82 23.43 0.83
C ILE A 497 12.68 24.89 0.41
N THR A 498 13.75 25.51 -0.04
CA THR A 498 13.81 26.89 -0.52
C THR A 498 12.98 27.04 -1.80
N ALA A 499 13.23 26.22 -2.82
CA ALA A 499 12.49 26.23 -4.07
C ALA A 499 10.98 26.03 -3.86
N THR A 500 10.60 25.16 -2.94
CA THR A 500 9.18 24.95 -2.58
C THR A 500 8.57 26.24 -2.03
N LYS A 501 9.24 26.93 -1.09
CA LYS A 501 8.75 28.20 -0.54
C LYS A 501 8.67 29.28 -1.60
N GLU A 502 9.69 29.41 -2.45
CA GLU A 502 9.74 30.38 -3.54
C GLU A 502 8.64 30.15 -4.57
N SER A 503 8.37 28.91 -4.97
CA SER A 503 7.26 28.59 -5.88
C SER A 503 5.90 29.05 -5.34
N PHE A 504 5.62 28.83 -4.05
CA PHE A 504 4.39 29.35 -3.43
C PHE A 504 4.36 30.87 -3.30
N ILE A 505 5.53 31.52 -3.20
CA ILE A 505 5.64 32.97 -3.18
C ILE A 505 5.39 33.54 -4.57
N ASN A 506 6.05 32.99 -5.59
CA ASN A 506 6.01 33.47 -6.97
C ASN A 506 4.64 33.23 -7.66
N ASN A 507 3.92 32.19 -7.25
CA ASN A 507 2.56 31.87 -7.74
C ASN A 507 1.46 32.72 -7.08
N ASP A 508 1.82 33.69 -6.23
CA ASP A 508 0.85 34.60 -5.65
C ASP A 508 0.86 35.93 -6.43
N ASP A 509 -0.09 36.07 -7.35
CA ASP A 509 -0.29 37.31 -8.13
C ASP A 509 -0.34 38.57 -7.24
N TRP A 510 -0.93 38.42 -6.05
CA TRP A 510 -1.00 39.53 -5.10
C TRP A 510 0.37 39.92 -4.56
N LEU A 511 1.22 38.94 -4.23
CA LEU A 511 2.55 39.24 -3.71
C LEU A 511 3.47 39.75 -4.80
N SER A 512 3.43 39.18 -6.00
CA SER A 512 4.22 39.66 -7.14
C SER A 512 3.87 41.10 -7.45
N THR A 513 2.56 41.44 -7.52
CA THR A 513 2.11 42.83 -7.73
C THR A 513 2.55 43.74 -6.59
N ILE A 514 2.44 43.29 -5.32
CA ILE A 514 2.90 44.11 -4.18
C ILE A 514 4.41 44.36 -4.28
N LEU A 515 5.22 43.35 -4.60
CA LEU A 515 6.67 43.45 -4.68
C LEU A 515 7.16 44.20 -5.91
N GLU A 516 6.31 44.39 -6.92
CA GLU A 516 6.59 45.25 -8.08
C GLU A 516 6.70 46.72 -7.67
N TYR A 517 5.80 47.19 -6.78
CA TYR A 517 5.69 48.59 -6.40
C TYR A 517 6.21 48.89 -5.00
N PHE A 518 6.33 47.91 -4.13
CA PHE A 518 6.65 48.08 -2.72
C PHE A 518 7.73 47.13 -2.22
N VAL A 519 8.42 47.55 -1.15
CA VAL A 519 9.30 46.74 -0.35
C VAL A 519 8.63 46.37 0.97
N ILE A 520 8.46 45.11 1.28
CA ILE A 520 7.91 44.62 2.54
C ILE A 520 9.02 44.63 3.60
N THR A 521 8.95 45.57 4.53
CA THR A 521 10.00 45.76 5.54
C THR A 521 9.67 45.10 6.87
N LYS A 522 8.39 44.83 7.13
CA LYS A 522 7.85 44.34 8.42
C LYS A 522 8.14 45.27 9.61
N LYS A 523 8.68 46.48 9.38
CA LYS A 523 8.95 47.49 10.40
C LYS A 523 7.75 48.37 10.58
N LYS A 524 7.31 48.61 11.83
CA LYS A 524 6.12 49.43 12.14
C LYS A 524 6.27 50.90 11.79
N ASP A 525 7.49 51.39 11.65
CA ASP A 525 7.78 52.78 11.30
C ASP A 525 7.70 53.04 9.79
N ASP A 526 7.86 52.00 8.98
CA ASP A 526 7.68 52.06 7.55
C ASP A 526 6.16 51.99 7.25
N MET A 527 5.61 53.03 6.66
CA MET A 527 4.18 53.13 6.42
C MET A 527 3.83 53.94 5.15
N ILE A 528 2.73 53.57 4.55
CA ILE A 528 2.17 54.23 3.35
C ILE A 528 0.71 54.56 3.60
N ALA A 529 0.23 55.68 3.03
CA ALA A 529 -1.14 56.09 3.10
C ALA A 529 -2.07 55.05 2.45
N LYS A 530 -3.28 54.96 2.99
CA LYS A 530 -4.26 53.98 2.50
C LYS A 530 -4.64 54.22 1.06
N SER A 531 -4.84 55.52 0.65
CA SER A 531 -5.18 55.89 -0.73
C SER A 531 -4.09 55.44 -1.70
N ASP A 532 -2.80 55.69 -1.39
CA ASP A 532 -1.68 55.36 -2.25
C ASP A 532 -1.58 53.82 -2.48
N VAL A 533 -1.81 53.05 -1.43
CA VAL A 533 -1.81 51.55 -1.57
C VAL A 533 -3.01 51.10 -2.38
N HIS A 534 -4.19 51.70 -2.18
CA HIS A 534 -5.39 51.31 -2.93
C HIS A 534 -5.32 51.71 -4.40
N GLU A 535 -4.75 52.87 -4.72
CA GLU A 535 -4.57 53.32 -6.09
C GLU A 535 -3.64 52.35 -6.88
N ILE A 536 -2.51 51.99 -6.28
CA ILE A 536 -1.53 51.09 -6.92
C ILE A 536 -2.07 49.65 -7.01
N LEU A 537 -2.82 49.20 -6.02
CA LEU A 537 -3.33 47.81 -5.94
C LEU A 537 -4.84 47.74 -6.22
N GLU A 538 -5.39 48.67 -7.03
CA GLU A 538 -6.83 48.75 -7.30
C GLU A 538 -7.41 47.45 -7.84
N ASP A 539 -6.73 46.76 -8.77
CA ASP A 539 -7.18 45.51 -9.34
C ASP A 539 -7.28 44.40 -8.27
N LEU A 540 -6.24 44.27 -7.42
CA LEU A 540 -6.25 43.32 -6.30
C LEU A 540 -7.29 43.65 -5.24
N TYR A 541 -7.51 44.95 -4.97
CA TYR A 541 -8.54 45.41 -4.04
C TYR A 541 -9.94 45.11 -4.56
N GLY A 542 -10.19 45.34 -5.85
CA GLY A 542 -11.46 45.06 -6.52
C GLY A 542 -11.83 43.57 -6.49
N GLU A 543 -10.86 42.69 -6.69
CA GLU A 543 -11.04 41.25 -6.62
C GLU A 543 -11.37 40.73 -5.21
N SER A 544 -10.96 41.46 -4.17
CA SER A 544 -11.16 41.04 -2.77
C SER A 544 -12.60 41.05 -2.27
N LYS A 545 -13.54 41.57 -3.03
CA LYS A 545 -14.98 41.75 -2.72
C LYS A 545 -15.30 42.52 -1.43
N SER A 546 -14.33 42.74 -0.55
CA SER A 546 -14.48 43.53 0.66
C SER A 546 -13.15 44.04 1.19
N LYS A 547 -13.18 45.25 1.80
CA LYS A 547 -12.01 45.83 2.48
C LYS A 547 -11.43 44.93 3.57
N GLN A 548 -12.28 44.15 4.25
CA GLN A 548 -11.83 43.21 5.28
C GLN A 548 -11.02 42.04 4.69
N ALA A 549 -11.47 41.49 3.54
CA ALA A 549 -10.77 40.45 2.84
C ALA A 549 -9.40 40.91 2.33
N PHE A 550 -9.35 42.14 1.75
CA PHE A 550 -8.10 42.74 1.31
C PHE A 550 -7.12 42.93 2.47
N ASN A 551 -7.54 43.55 3.57
CA ASN A 551 -6.70 43.76 4.74
C ASN A 551 -6.24 42.41 5.38
N LYS A 552 -7.10 41.40 5.40
CA LYS A 552 -6.75 40.08 5.87
C LYS A 552 -5.66 39.46 5.00
N ARG A 553 -5.74 39.62 3.68
CA ARG A 553 -4.72 39.11 2.73
C ARG A 553 -3.39 39.83 2.91
N LEU A 554 -3.36 41.15 2.95
CA LEU A 554 -2.13 41.94 3.18
C LEU A 554 -1.45 41.57 4.52
N LYS A 555 -2.23 41.26 5.55
CA LYS A 555 -1.70 40.83 6.84
C LYS A 555 -0.88 39.53 6.74
N THR A 556 -1.21 38.63 5.82
CA THR A 556 -0.44 37.39 5.63
C THR A 556 0.99 37.68 5.14
N TYR A 557 1.22 38.83 4.53
CA TYR A 557 2.57 39.27 4.10
C TYR A 557 3.27 40.15 5.14
N GLY A 558 2.66 40.34 6.31
CA GLY A 558 3.21 41.19 7.36
C GLY A 558 2.88 42.69 7.20
N ILE A 559 1.95 43.03 6.30
CA ILE A 559 1.45 44.41 6.08
C ILE A 559 0.17 44.58 6.91
N ILE A 560 0.18 45.53 7.83
CA ILE A 560 -0.92 45.73 8.79
C ILE A 560 -1.63 47.05 8.54
N TYR A 561 -2.92 47.02 8.24
CA TYR A 561 -3.74 48.21 8.17
C TYR A 561 -4.09 48.74 9.56
N GLN A 562 -3.82 50.06 9.78
CA GLN A 562 -4.19 50.74 11.01
C GLN A 562 -4.98 52.02 10.69
N GLY A 563 -6.29 51.96 10.91
CA GLY A 563 -7.21 53.05 10.54
C GLY A 563 -7.07 54.33 11.35
N SER A 564 -6.46 54.27 12.55
CA SER A 564 -6.21 55.43 13.41
C SER A 564 -4.86 56.14 13.13
N LYS A 565 -3.98 55.51 12.34
CA LYS A 565 -2.67 56.07 12.05
C LYS A 565 -2.77 57.17 10.98
N ARG A 566 -2.09 58.30 11.21
CA ARG A 566 -1.96 59.39 10.23
C ARG A 566 -0.62 59.26 9.52
N CYS A 567 -0.63 59.44 8.21
CA CYS A 567 0.58 59.56 7.40
C CYS A 567 0.30 60.52 6.21
N LYS A 568 1.36 60.91 5.52
CA LYS A 568 1.22 61.73 4.32
C LYS A 568 1.11 60.82 3.10
N THR A 569 0.24 61.19 2.15
CA THR A 569 0.18 60.62 0.81
C THR A 569 1.45 60.97 0.00
N THR A 570 1.67 60.29 -1.09
CA THR A 570 2.75 60.63 -2.05
C THR A 570 2.69 62.06 -2.54
N ASP A 571 1.46 62.65 -2.64
CA ASP A 571 1.23 64.04 -3.02
C ASP A 571 1.34 65.05 -1.83
N GLY A 572 1.72 64.57 -0.63
CA GLY A 572 1.96 65.39 0.55
C GLY A 572 0.75 65.74 1.39
N HIS A 573 -0.45 65.21 1.10
CA HIS A 573 -1.67 65.46 1.88
C HIS A 573 -1.71 64.57 3.14
N ASP A 574 -2.23 65.10 4.25
CA ASP A 574 -2.41 64.33 5.47
C ASP A 574 -3.64 63.42 5.35
N GLU A 575 -3.44 62.11 5.49
CA GLU A 575 -4.50 61.11 5.47
C GLU A 575 -4.57 60.33 6.78
N GLN A 576 -5.78 59.90 7.16
CA GLN A 576 -6.03 58.98 8.27
C GLN A 576 -6.28 57.56 7.74
N GLY A 577 -5.45 56.64 8.16
CA GLY A 577 -5.41 55.24 7.72
C GLY A 577 -4.11 54.94 6.94
N ALA A 578 -3.30 54.02 7.49
CA ALA A 578 -2.04 53.68 6.88
C ALA A 578 -1.83 52.16 6.92
N TYR A 579 -1.08 51.66 5.95
CA TYR A 579 -0.51 50.31 5.94
C TYR A 579 0.90 50.35 6.50
N LEU A 580 1.18 49.54 7.50
CA LEU A 580 2.49 49.42 8.20
C LEU A 580 3.27 48.23 7.71
N GLY A 581 4.58 48.30 7.75
CA GLY A 581 5.49 47.21 7.34
C GLY A 581 5.80 47.19 5.86
N ILE A 582 5.58 48.32 5.17
CA ILE A 582 5.70 48.48 3.73
C ILE A 582 6.24 49.88 3.39
N LYS A 583 7.08 49.98 2.39
CA LYS A 583 7.52 51.26 1.81
C LYS A 583 7.53 51.21 0.28
N PRO A 584 7.44 52.34 -0.44
CA PRO A 584 7.59 52.38 -1.89
C PRO A 584 8.92 51.80 -2.33
N LYS A 585 8.97 51.20 -3.51
CA LYS A 585 10.19 50.76 -4.13
C LYS A 585 10.81 51.95 -4.85
N ASP A 586 12.09 52.27 -4.53
CA ASP A 586 12.81 53.34 -5.19
C ASP A 586 13.25 52.84 -6.59
N PHE A 587 12.62 53.36 -7.65
CA PHE A 587 12.92 53.00 -9.05
C PHE A 587 14.19 53.66 -9.61
N ASP A 588 14.80 54.59 -8.85
CA ASP A 588 15.93 55.38 -9.35
C ASP A 588 17.33 54.84 -8.98
N SER A 589 17.46 53.65 -8.36
CA SER A 589 18.74 53.13 -7.82
C SER A 589 19.45 52.02 -8.62
N ASP A 590 18.84 51.56 -9.72
CA ASP A 590 19.42 50.39 -10.46
C ASP A 590 20.16 50.74 -11.78
N GLU A 591 20.48 52.05 -12.05
CA GLU A 591 21.26 52.44 -13.24
C GLU A 591 22.73 52.80 -12.98
N SER A 592 23.30 52.45 -11.83
CA SER A 592 24.70 52.81 -11.55
C SER A 592 25.56 51.69 -10.96
N ASP A 593 25.59 50.50 -11.56
CA ASP A 593 26.66 49.53 -11.32
C ASP A 593 26.82 48.58 -12.53
N GLU A 594 27.07 49.16 -13.73
CA GLU A 594 27.76 48.52 -14.84
C GLU A 594 28.76 49.50 -15.44
N GLU A 595 29.97 49.55 -14.87
CA GLU A 595 31.23 49.85 -15.56
C GLU A 595 32.32 48.89 -15.12
#